data_7f546e28c1e0232a21cafbf5568c48bb
#
_entry.id   7f546e28c1e0232a21cafbf5568c48bb
#
_cell.length_a   1.000
_cell.length_b   1.000
_cell.length_c   1.000
_cell.angle_alpha   90.00
_cell.angle_beta   90.00
_cell.angle_gamma   90.00
#
_symmetry.space_group_name_H-M   'P 1'
#
loop_
_entity.id
_entity.type
_entity.pdbx_description
1 polymer ?
#
loop_
_entity_poly.entity_id
_entity_poly.type
_entity_poly.pdbx_seq_one_letter_code
_entity_poly.pdbx_strand_id
1 'polypeptide(L)'
;MKAVAFKLVLRSWWRNKTFSIISIVSLAIGIACTNLLVAFVIYEFNIEADNPNKEKIVYMAQDSPMKSGEKASFIVGKIPIQLKEQYTEVEDYLRFSSIDCNSVTIGDKKYDPILITRTDTTFARFFEYEVLYGNLHDALSAPDKAALSESCARKLFGKTNPVGKIVQIDLADGGMRQENEMTPLSRPFQIAAVLKEHPQSYLKFDMLTGIGQDYYGGGVALLRVSPSFDKEAFAQKIKADGVPTLQQEKGRYYFYSLQESYFQHYPQESIPYIARSQQSLLLIGLISALLILLIACSNYINLSFSRILQQIRIIHTQKLMGATQAEMNYQLFLDTFLTVGIAFLLSLLIAHDLIPVFNRIMSGRITTGFFLNRQVLPVICGLILILSVIPACYMSRKITNLTDSNYRLFFTGNKKRKIVTALSVMQYIISIGLVIGTLTIYAQLRLTQKKGECYRNL
;
A
#
# COMPACT_ATOMS: atom_id res chain seq x y z
N MET A 1 -36.74 22.89 18.82
CA MET A 1 -36.92 21.79 17.84
C MET A 1 -35.72 20.87 17.67
N LYS A 2 -34.49 21.33 17.40
CA LYS A 2 -33.29 20.45 17.21
C LYS A 2 -32.97 19.52 18.41
N ALA A 3 -33.11 20.03 19.66
CA ALA A 3 -32.92 19.22 20.87
C ALA A 3 -33.98 18.13 21.07
N VAL A 4 -35.20 18.35 20.60
CA VAL A 4 -36.30 17.37 20.65
C VAL A 4 -36.03 16.24 19.64
N ALA A 5 -35.58 16.55 18.41
CA ALA A 5 -35.22 15.56 17.41
C ALA A 5 -34.11 14.64 17.91
N PHE A 6 -33.06 15.18 18.54
CA PHE A 6 -31.96 14.39 19.12
C PHE A 6 -32.46 13.42 20.22
N LYS A 7 -33.30 13.91 21.16
CA LYS A 7 -33.89 13.05 22.21
C LYS A 7 -34.77 11.94 21.61
N LEU A 8 -35.51 12.23 20.56
CA LEU A 8 -36.34 11.24 19.87
C LEU A 8 -35.53 10.15 19.20
N VAL A 9 -34.41 10.51 18.56
CA VAL A 9 -33.49 9.56 17.96
C VAL A 9 -32.88 8.62 19.02
N LEU A 10 -32.34 9.16 20.11
CA LEU A 10 -31.79 8.35 21.21
C LEU A 10 -32.84 7.43 21.83
N ARG A 11 -34.04 7.93 22.08
CA ARG A 11 -35.15 7.12 22.62
C ARG A 11 -35.56 6.01 21.66
N SER A 12 -35.51 6.27 20.35
CA SER A 12 -35.74 5.26 19.32
C SER A 12 -34.71 4.14 19.37
N TRP A 13 -33.41 4.46 19.56
CA TRP A 13 -32.35 3.49 19.69
C TRP A 13 -32.52 2.62 20.93
N TRP A 14 -32.80 3.22 22.05
CA TRP A 14 -33.05 2.49 23.30
C TRP A 14 -34.21 1.51 23.21
N ARG A 15 -35.23 1.86 22.48
CA ARG A 15 -36.43 1.01 22.29
C ARG A 15 -36.11 -0.17 21.33
N ASN A 16 -35.24 0.03 20.35
CA ASN A 16 -34.89 -0.97 19.33
C ASN A 16 -33.39 -1.30 19.39
N LYS A 17 -32.88 -1.63 20.59
CA LYS A 17 -31.45 -1.82 20.87
C LYS A 17 -30.78 -2.81 19.90
N THR A 18 -31.37 -3.98 19.69
CA THR A 18 -30.83 -5.03 18.84
C THR A 18 -30.58 -4.55 17.40
N PHE A 19 -31.58 -3.89 16.79
CA PHE A 19 -31.45 -3.38 15.44
C PHE A 19 -30.39 -2.26 15.34
N SER A 20 -30.33 -1.37 16.34
CA SER A 20 -29.35 -0.28 16.35
C SER A 20 -27.93 -0.82 16.51
N ILE A 21 -27.69 -1.76 17.41
CA ILE A 21 -26.39 -2.38 17.62
C ILE A 21 -25.93 -3.14 16.37
N ILE A 22 -26.79 -4.00 15.80
CA ILE A 22 -26.47 -4.76 14.59
C ILE A 22 -26.14 -3.82 13.44
N SER A 23 -26.93 -2.75 13.26
CA SER A 23 -26.68 -1.74 12.20
C SER A 23 -25.34 -1.05 12.39
N ILE A 24 -25.01 -0.60 13.61
CA ILE A 24 -23.75 0.10 13.91
C ILE A 24 -22.56 -0.85 13.72
N VAL A 25 -22.62 -2.05 14.26
CA VAL A 25 -21.50 -3.02 14.18
C VAL A 25 -21.26 -3.47 12.75
N SER A 26 -22.31 -3.84 12.02
CA SER A 26 -22.15 -4.27 10.60
C SER A 26 -21.60 -3.16 9.72
N LEU A 27 -22.06 -1.91 9.93
CA LEU A 27 -21.54 -0.76 9.21
C LEU A 27 -20.10 -0.44 9.61
N ALA A 28 -19.77 -0.53 10.89
CA ALA A 28 -18.41 -0.31 11.40
C ALA A 28 -17.38 -1.29 10.79
N ILE A 29 -17.74 -2.58 10.71
CA ILE A 29 -16.88 -3.58 10.08
C ILE A 29 -16.68 -3.23 8.58
N GLY A 30 -17.77 -2.93 7.86
CA GLY A 30 -17.68 -2.55 6.45
C GLY A 30 -16.82 -1.31 6.21
N ILE A 31 -16.98 -0.27 7.03
CA ILE A 31 -16.17 0.95 6.96
C ILE A 31 -14.69 0.64 7.30
N ALA A 32 -14.42 -0.16 8.33
CA ALA A 32 -13.06 -0.52 8.71
C ALA A 32 -12.31 -1.25 7.59
N CYS A 33 -12.93 -2.27 7.00
CA CYS A 33 -12.34 -3.00 5.87
C CYS A 33 -12.13 -2.08 4.64
N THR A 34 -13.12 -1.24 4.32
CA THR A 34 -13.00 -0.28 3.21
C THR A 34 -11.87 0.71 3.46
N ASN A 35 -11.77 1.28 4.67
CA ASN A 35 -10.73 2.23 5.04
C ASN A 35 -9.33 1.60 4.93
N LEU A 36 -9.15 0.35 5.37
CA LEU A 36 -7.86 -0.36 5.26
C LEU A 36 -7.47 -0.57 3.79
N LEU A 37 -8.41 -1.00 2.95
CA LEU A 37 -8.14 -1.19 1.51
C LEU A 37 -7.86 0.12 0.79
N VAL A 38 -8.63 1.17 1.07
CA VAL A 38 -8.39 2.51 0.50
C VAL A 38 -7.06 3.07 0.99
N ALA A 39 -6.74 2.93 2.28
CA ALA A 39 -5.46 3.34 2.83
C ALA A 39 -4.29 2.60 2.16
N PHE A 40 -4.44 1.30 1.89
CA PHE A 40 -3.45 0.51 1.16
C PHE A 40 -3.24 1.04 -0.27
N VAL A 41 -4.32 1.30 -1.00
CA VAL A 41 -4.23 1.85 -2.37
C VAL A 41 -3.53 3.21 -2.37
N ILE A 42 -3.89 4.11 -1.43
CA ILE A 42 -3.24 5.41 -1.29
C ILE A 42 -1.76 5.25 -0.90
N TYR A 43 -1.45 4.33 0.01
CA TYR A 43 -0.09 4.01 0.43
C TYR A 43 0.79 3.61 -0.77
N GLU A 44 0.31 2.69 -1.60
CA GLU A 44 1.01 2.18 -2.78
C GLU A 44 1.19 3.26 -3.87
N PHE A 45 0.21 4.15 -4.05
CA PHE A 45 0.33 5.26 -5.00
C PHE A 45 1.27 6.38 -4.53
N ASN A 46 1.51 6.49 -3.23
CA ASN A 46 2.32 7.54 -2.62
C ASN A 46 3.75 7.06 -2.27
N ILE A 47 4.29 6.10 -3.01
CA ILE A 47 5.68 5.70 -2.85
C ILE A 47 6.60 6.91 -3.05
N GLU A 48 7.55 7.12 -2.13
CA GLU A 48 8.47 8.28 -2.13
C GLU A 48 7.76 9.65 -2.20
N ALA A 49 6.53 9.76 -1.67
CA ALA A 49 5.77 11.03 -1.75
C ALA A 49 6.49 12.19 -1.05
N ASP A 50 7.20 11.88 0.02
CA ASP A 50 7.92 12.86 0.84
C ASP A 50 9.33 13.16 0.29
N ASN A 51 9.78 12.48 -0.77
CA ASN A 51 11.08 12.72 -1.38
C ASN A 51 11.02 13.96 -2.28
N PRO A 52 11.72 15.06 -1.95
CA PRO A 52 11.70 16.30 -2.73
C PRO A 52 12.32 16.15 -4.12
N ASN A 53 13.15 15.13 -4.33
CA ASN A 53 13.84 14.85 -5.58
C ASN A 53 13.09 13.88 -6.50
N LYS A 54 11.95 13.31 -6.08
CA LYS A 54 11.28 12.21 -6.80
C LYS A 54 10.99 12.51 -8.27
N GLU A 55 10.65 13.76 -8.62
CA GLU A 55 10.32 14.17 -9.99
C GLU A 55 11.56 14.28 -10.88
N LYS A 56 12.74 14.45 -10.27
CA LYS A 56 14.03 14.52 -10.95
C LYS A 56 14.74 13.19 -11.06
N ILE A 57 14.19 12.13 -10.44
CA ILE A 57 14.79 10.81 -10.45
C ILE A 57 14.10 9.97 -11.50
N VAL A 58 14.88 9.41 -12.41
CA VAL A 58 14.43 8.47 -13.42
C VAL A 58 15.15 7.14 -13.29
N TYR A 59 14.37 6.08 -13.43
CA TYR A 59 14.81 4.70 -13.42
C TYR A 59 15.18 4.28 -14.83
N MET A 60 16.34 3.62 -15.00
CA MET A 60 16.80 3.10 -16.27
C MET A 60 16.38 1.65 -16.46
N ALA A 61 15.92 1.33 -17.67
CA ALA A 61 15.75 -0.03 -18.15
C ALA A 61 16.29 -0.14 -19.58
N GLN A 62 16.52 -1.33 -20.05
CA GLN A 62 16.97 -1.60 -21.42
C GLN A 62 16.22 -2.79 -22.02
N ASP A 63 16.43 -3.05 -23.31
CA ASP A 63 15.93 -4.29 -23.93
C ASP A 63 16.54 -5.49 -23.20
N SER A 64 15.71 -6.51 -22.95
CA SER A 64 16.16 -7.72 -22.25
C SER A 64 17.15 -8.52 -23.09
N PRO A 65 18.30 -8.89 -22.50
CA PRO A 65 19.24 -9.76 -23.17
C PRO A 65 18.76 -11.20 -23.33
N MET A 66 17.79 -11.62 -22.51
CA MET A 66 17.35 -13.01 -22.48
C MET A 66 16.16 -13.28 -23.40
N LYS A 67 15.31 -12.28 -23.65
CA LYS A 67 14.10 -12.46 -24.40
C LYS A 67 13.72 -11.21 -25.20
N SER A 68 13.62 -11.38 -26.51
CA SER A 68 13.24 -10.30 -27.44
C SER A 68 11.84 -9.77 -27.10
N GLY A 69 11.72 -8.43 -27.05
CA GLY A 69 10.47 -7.73 -26.74
C GLY A 69 10.16 -7.54 -25.25
N GLU A 70 10.96 -8.12 -24.35
CA GLU A 70 10.90 -7.82 -22.91
C GLU A 70 11.93 -6.74 -22.53
N LYS A 71 11.75 -6.15 -21.36
CA LYS A 71 12.65 -5.14 -20.80
C LYS A 71 13.36 -5.71 -19.58
N ALA A 72 14.58 -5.26 -19.37
CA ALA A 72 15.42 -5.59 -18.24
C ALA A 72 15.79 -4.32 -17.47
N SER A 73 15.90 -4.44 -16.16
CA SER A 73 16.35 -3.37 -15.27
C SER A 73 17.85 -3.44 -14.95
N PHE A 74 18.51 -4.49 -15.36
CA PHE A 74 19.92 -4.67 -15.16
C PHE A 74 20.71 -3.78 -16.14
N ILE A 75 21.45 -2.81 -15.63
CA ILE A 75 22.28 -1.86 -16.39
C ILE A 75 23.76 -2.10 -16.05
N VAL A 76 24.63 -2.11 -17.06
CA VAL A 76 26.09 -2.19 -16.84
C VAL A 76 26.57 -0.96 -16.06
N GLY A 77 27.34 -1.19 -14.99
CA GLY A 77 27.67 -0.16 -14.01
C GLY A 77 28.39 1.07 -14.54
N LYS A 78 29.12 1.00 -15.68
CA LYS A 78 29.79 2.15 -16.29
C LYS A 78 28.85 3.05 -17.11
N ILE A 79 27.70 2.55 -17.57
CA ILE A 79 26.78 3.31 -18.45
C ILE A 79 26.25 4.58 -17.75
N PRO A 80 25.71 4.52 -16.51
CA PRO A 80 25.26 5.73 -15.82
C PRO A 80 26.38 6.77 -15.63
N ILE A 81 27.62 6.33 -15.44
CA ILE A 81 28.79 7.20 -15.33
C ILE A 81 29.02 7.93 -16.64
N GLN A 82 29.06 7.19 -17.76
CA GLN A 82 29.23 7.77 -19.11
C GLN A 82 28.10 8.74 -19.44
N LEU A 83 26.84 8.41 -19.11
CA LEU A 83 25.72 9.30 -19.36
C LEU A 83 25.86 10.64 -18.61
N LYS A 84 26.32 10.62 -17.35
CA LYS A 84 26.60 11.84 -16.61
C LYS A 84 27.72 12.67 -17.22
N GLU A 85 28.77 12.03 -17.73
CA GLU A 85 29.94 12.71 -18.32
C GLU A 85 29.63 13.32 -19.69
N GLN A 86 28.77 12.66 -20.49
CA GLN A 86 28.52 13.02 -21.88
C GLN A 86 27.29 13.91 -22.09
N TYR A 87 26.32 13.86 -21.18
CA TYR A 87 25.02 14.52 -21.36
C TYR A 87 24.69 15.48 -20.21
N THR A 88 24.50 16.74 -20.54
CA THR A 88 24.16 17.80 -19.57
C THR A 88 22.78 17.64 -18.95
N GLU A 89 21.89 16.87 -19.60
CA GLU A 89 20.57 16.54 -19.11
C GLU A 89 20.63 15.61 -17.87
N VAL A 90 21.77 14.93 -17.64
CA VAL A 90 21.99 14.03 -16.50
C VAL A 90 22.85 14.75 -15.45
N GLU A 91 22.23 15.15 -14.35
CA GLU A 91 22.91 15.87 -13.26
C GLU A 91 23.76 14.92 -12.40
N ASP A 92 23.24 13.72 -12.12
CA ASP A 92 23.91 12.72 -11.28
C ASP A 92 23.38 11.30 -11.56
N TYR A 93 24.08 10.28 -11.03
CA TYR A 93 23.67 8.89 -11.13
C TYR A 93 23.74 8.16 -9.78
N LEU A 94 23.01 7.07 -9.68
CA LEU A 94 23.01 6.21 -8.52
C LEU A 94 22.84 4.75 -8.97
N ARG A 95 23.76 3.89 -8.57
CA ARG A 95 23.73 2.46 -8.89
C ARG A 95 23.40 1.65 -7.66
N PHE A 96 22.73 0.54 -7.89
CA PHE A 96 22.44 -0.46 -6.88
C PHE A 96 22.83 -1.85 -7.34
N SER A 97 23.41 -2.62 -6.43
CA SER A 97 23.68 -4.04 -6.60
C SER A 97 23.43 -4.76 -5.28
N SER A 98 23.06 -6.03 -5.30
CA SER A 98 22.95 -6.84 -4.09
C SER A 98 24.22 -7.63 -3.80
N ILE A 99 24.39 -7.96 -2.54
CA ILE A 99 25.32 -8.99 -2.08
C ILE A 99 24.47 -10.09 -1.46
N ASP A 100 24.64 -11.31 -1.95
CA ASP A 100 23.94 -12.45 -1.38
C ASP A 100 24.64 -12.86 -0.07
N CYS A 101 23.85 -12.91 1.00
CA CYS A 101 24.29 -13.19 2.36
C CYS A 101 23.69 -14.50 2.82
N ASN A 102 24.53 -15.40 3.35
CA ASN A 102 24.08 -16.65 3.98
C ASN A 102 23.80 -16.48 5.47
N SER A 103 24.59 -15.66 6.14
CA SER A 103 24.43 -15.41 7.57
C SER A 103 25.25 -14.19 8.02
N VAL A 104 24.87 -13.66 9.17
CA VAL A 104 25.58 -12.58 9.86
C VAL A 104 26.09 -13.09 11.20
N THR A 105 27.37 -12.89 11.49
CA THR A 105 27.99 -13.31 12.77
C THR A 105 28.48 -12.10 13.55
N ILE A 106 28.14 -12.02 14.83
CA ILE A 106 28.56 -10.97 15.76
C ILE A 106 29.07 -11.66 17.03
N GLY A 107 30.39 -11.62 17.26
CA GLY A 107 31.03 -12.45 18.30
C GLY A 107 30.73 -13.92 18.05
N ASP A 108 30.14 -14.60 19.04
CA ASP A 108 29.78 -16.03 18.95
C ASP A 108 28.36 -16.29 18.45
N LYS A 109 27.59 -15.23 18.14
CA LYS A 109 26.20 -15.35 17.72
C LYS A 109 26.05 -15.29 16.23
N LYS A 110 25.34 -16.26 15.66
CA LYS A 110 24.97 -16.32 14.25
C LYS A 110 23.51 -15.94 14.07
N TYR A 111 23.24 -15.07 13.08
CA TYR A 111 21.94 -14.56 12.72
C TYR A 111 21.56 -14.97 11.30
N ASP A 112 20.27 -14.99 11.02
CA ASP A 112 19.73 -15.25 9.68
C ASP A 112 20.23 -14.26 8.64
N PRO A 113 20.17 -14.61 7.33
CA PRO A 113 20.49 -13.72 6.23
C PRO A 113 19.80 -12.37 6.34
N ILE A 114 20.52 -11.34 5.89
CA ILE A 114 20.01 -9.96 5.77
C ILE A 114 20.14 -9.48 4.32
N LEU A 115 19.32 -8.50 3.94
CA LEU A 115 19.38 -7.89 2.62
C LEU A 115 20.46 -6.82 2.57
N ILE A 116 21.59 -7.16 1.89
CA ILE A 116 22.72 -6.26 1.71
C ILE A 116 22.67 -5.63 0.33
N THR A 117 22.63 -4.30 0.30
CA THR A 117 22.60 -3.52 -0.94
C THR A 117 23.85 -2.65 -1.02
N ARG A 118 24.55 -2.73 -2.16
CA ARG A 118 25.64 -1.81 -2.50
C ARG A 118 25.08 -0.62 -3.25
N THR A 119 25.64 0.58 -2.97
CA THR A 119 25.22 1.81 -3.63
C THR A 119 26.35 2.83 -3.70
N ASP A 120 26.21 3.85 -4.53
CA ASP A 120 27.19 4.94 -4.66
C ASP A 120 27.09 5.94 -3.49
N THR A 121 28.14 6.71 -3.26
CA THR A 121 28.18 7.80 -2.28
C THR A 121 27.20 8.92 -2.58
N THR A 122 26.69 8.98 -3.82
CA THR A 122 25.64 9.93 -4.27
C THR A 122 24.27 9.63 -3.70
N PHE A 123 24.07 8.51 -2.99
CA PHE A 123 22.80 8.05 -2.43
C PHE A 123 22.02 9.16 -1.71
N ALA A 124 22.67 9.94 -0.85
CA ALA A 124 22.01 11.02 -0.11
C ALA A 124 21.49 12.18 -0.98
N ARG A 125 21.90 12.26 -2.25
CA ARG A 125 21.38 13.24 -3.21
C ARG A 125 20.09 12.79 -3.89
N PHE A 126 19.79 11.50 -3.82
CA PHE A 126 18.60 10.87 -4.40
C PHE A 126 17.53 10.62 -3.33
N PHE A 127 17.95 10.12 -2.18
CA PHE A 127 17.05 9.71 -1.10
C PHE A 127 17.48 10.36 0.22
N GLU A 128 16.53 11.05 0.85
CA GLU A 128 16.75 11.68 2.14
C GLU A 128 16.35 10.73 3.27
N TYR A 129 17.36 10.06 3.86
CA TYR A 129 17.15 9.25 5.05
C TYR A 129 17.66 9.99 6.30
N GLU A 130 16.85 10.00 7.35
CA GLU A 130 17.26 10.50 8.66
C GLU A 130 18.32 9.55 9.26
N VAL A 131 19.50 10.09 9.59
CA VAL A 131 20.59 9.35 10.21
C VAL A 131 20.39 9.40 11.73
N LEU A 132 20.11 8.24 12.35
CA LEU A 132 19.94 8.12 13.78
C LEU A 132 21.28 8.13 14.54
N TYR A 133 22.28 7.46 13.97
CA TYR A 133 23.63 7.36 14.53
C TYR A 133 24.67 7.35 13.41
N GLY A 134 25.83 7.98 13.65
CA GLY A 134 26.98 7.93 12.75
C GLY A 134 26.89 8.86 11.54
N ASN A 135 27.53 8.46 10.42
CA ASN A 135 27.61 9.23 9.19
C ASN A 135 27.41 8.35 7.96
N LEU A 136 26.39 8.67 7.16
CA LEU A 136 26.04 7.90 5.95
C LEU A 136 27.13 8.00 4.88
N HIS A 137 27.73 9.17 4.68
CA HIS A 137 28.80 9.33 3.68
C HIS A 137 30.00 8.45 4.04
N ASP A 138 30.36 8.36 5.32
CA ASP A 138 31.44 7.47 5.78
C ASP A 138 31.10 5.99 5.53
N ALA A 139 29.83 5.60 5.76
CA ALA A 139 29.36 4.24 5.54
C ALA A 139 29.42 3.81 4.06
N LEU A 140 29.30 4.76 3.12
CA LEU A 140 29.29 4.47 1.69
C LEU A 140 30.62 4.77 0.99
N SER A 141 31.59 5.38 1.69
CA SER A 141 32.89 5.77 1.12
C SER A 141 33.85 4.58 0.94
N ALA A 142 33.62 3.47 1.64
CA ALA A 142 34.49 2.30 1.60
C ALA A 142 33.65 1.01 1.54
N PRO A 143 34.15 -0.04 0.84
CA PRO A 143 33.40 -1.29 0.64
C PRO A 143 33.37 -2.20 1.89
N ASP A 144 34.12 -1.88 2.91
CA ASP A 144 34.20 -2.56 4.21
C ASP A 144 33.43 -1.84 5.33
N LYS A 145 32.80 -0.69 5.01
CA LYS A 145 31.90 0.04 5.90
C LYS A 145 30.46 -0.13 5.50
N ALA A 146 29.56 0.03 6.47
CA ALA A 146 28.13 -0.13 6.22
C ALA A 146 27.25 0.77 7.07
N ALA A 147 26.05 1.09 6.54
CA ALA A 147 24.93 1.62 7.28
C ALA A 147 23.87 0.54 7.48
N LEU A 148 23.29 0.45 8.67
CA LEU A 148 22.17 -0.45 8.97
C LEU A 148 20.84 0.29 8.92
N SER A 149 19.77 -0.39 8.54
CA SER A 149 18.42 0.07 8.84
C SER A 149 18.15 0.00 10.35
N GLU A 150 17.22 0.84 10.84
CA GLU A 150 16.85 0.85 12.26
C GLU A 150 16.39 -0.53 12.76
N SER A 151 15.57 -1.23 11.98
CA SER A 151 15.06 -2.56 12.33
C SER A 151 16.19 -3.60 12.39
N CYS A 152 17.11 -3.58 11.43
CA CYS A 152 18.27 -4.46 11.40
C CYS A 152 19.20 -4.17 12.57
N ALA A 153 19.51 -2.90 12.84
CA ALA A 153 20.30 -2.49 14.00
C ALA A 153 19.68 -2.99 15.32
N ARG A 154 18.36 -2.86 15.46
CA ARG A 154 17.62 -3.35 16.63
C ARG A 154 17.61 -4.88 16.72
N LYS A 155 17.49 -5.59 15.60
CA LYS A 155 17.54 -7.07 15.52
C LYS A 155 18.91 -7.60 15.95
N LEU A 156 19.99 -6.97 15.49
CA LEU A 156 21.36 -7.46 15.68
C LEU A 156 21.99 -6.99 17.03
N PHE A 157 21.70 -5.75 17.46
CA PHE A 157 22.35 -5.11 18.59
C PHE A 157 21.40 -4.69 19.72
N GLY A 158 20.08 -4.92 19.56
CA GLY A 158 19.09 -4.50 20.55
C GLY A 158 18.97 -2.97 20.64
N LYS A 159 19.15 -2.43 21.85
CA LYS A 159 19.08 -0.97 22.10
C LYS A 159 20.46 -0.29 22.11
N THR A 160 21.55 -1.03 21.86
CA THR A 160 22.90 -0.48 21.89
C THR A 160 23.25 0.18 20.57
N ASN A 161 23.97 1.32 20.62
CA ASN A 161 24.50 1.95 19.40
C ASN A 161 25.50 1.02 18.71
N PRO A 162 25.28 0.62 17.45
CA PRO A 162 26.17 -0.30 16.73
C PRO A 162 27.34 0.39 16.03
N VAL A 163 27.39 1.72 15.97
CA VAL A 163 28.45 2.45 15.27
C VAL A 163 29.82 2.09 15.82
N GLY A 164 30.77 1.81 14.94
CA GLY A 164 32.12 1.35 15.27
C GLY A 164 32.27 -0.17 15.47
N LYS A 165 31.17 -0.92 15.63
CA LYS A 165 31.21 -2.38 15.78
C LYS A 165 31.41 -3.05 14.44
N ILE A 166 32.02 -4.24 14.47
CA ILE A 166 32.27 -5.06 13.29
C ILE A 166 31.28 -6.22 13.25
N VAL A 167 30.70 -6.47 12.09
CA VAL A 167 29.89 -7.63 11.78
C VAL A 167 30.59 -8.49 10.74
N GLN A 168 30.58 -9.79 10.90
CA GLN A 168 31.08 -10.73 9.91
C GLN A 168 29.93 -11.20 9.04
N ILE A 169 30.05 -11.07 7.73
CA ILE A 169 29.04 -11.49 6.76
C ILE A 169 29.57 -12.69 5.99
N ASP A 170 28.87 -13.81 6.10
CA ASP A 170 29.15 -14.99 5.29
C ASP A 170 28.44 -14.83 3.95
N LEU A 171 29.21 -14.61 2.91
CA LEU A 171 28.69 -14.36 1.56
C LEU A 171 28.27 -15.68 0.91
N ALA A 172 27.15 -15.66 0.16
CA ALA A 172 26.76 -16.79 -0.67
C ALA A 172 27.64 -16.84 -1.93
N ASP A 173 27.91 -18.05 -2.42
CA ASP A 173 28.69 -18.29 -3.60
C ASP A 173 28.00 -17.77 -4.87
N GLY A 174 28.37 -16.60 -5.32
CA GLY A 174 27.81 -15.95 -6.51
C GLY A 174 28.82 -15.29 -7.43
N GLY A 175 30.11 -15.63 -7.39
CA GLY A 175 31.06 -15.00 -8.28
C GLY A 175 32.39 -15.68 -8.35
N MET A 176 32.70 -16.29 -9.49
CA MET A 176 34.02 -16.79 -9.93
C MET A 176 34.92 -17.36 -8.82
N ARG A 177 34.60 -18.57 -8.37
CA ARG A 177 35.52 -19.37 -7.60
C ARG A 177 36.61 -19.93 -8.50
N GLN A 178 37.85 -19.79 -8.08
CA GLN A 178 38.89 -20.76 -8.42
C GLN A 178 38.55 -22.07 -7.69
N GLU A 179 38.55 -23.17 -8.42
CA GLU A 179 37.95 -24.49 -8.08
C GLU A 179 38.43 -25.18 -6.77
N ASN A 180 39.21 -24.56 -5.89
CA ASN A 180 39.85 -25.24 -4.76
C ASN A 180 39.59 -24.65 -3.35
N GLU A 181 38.69 -23.67 -3.15
CA GLU A 181 38.43 -23.15 -1.80
C GLU A 181 36.95 -23.33 -1.37
N MET A 182 36.70 -24.34 -0.52
CA MET A 182 35.40 -24.62 0.09
C MET A 182 35.07 -23.78 1.34
N THR A 183 35.83 -22.74 1.64
CA THR A 183 35.50 -21.88 2.79
C THR A 183 34.50 -20.77 2.42
N PRO A 184 33.40 -20.61 3.17
CA PRO A 184 32.54 -19.48 2.98
C PRO A 184 33.33 -18.19 3.12
N LEU A 185 33.26 -17.31 2.13
CA LEU A 185 33.96 -16.04 2.14
C LEU A 185 33.30 -15.11 3.17
N SER A 186 33.82 -15.16 4.40
CA SER A 186 33.39 -14.26 5.46
C SER A 186 34.11 -12.92 5.34
N ARG A 187 33.35 -11.82 5.28
CA ARG A 187 33.92 -10.46 5.21
C ARG A 187 33.47 -9.62 6.41
N PRO A 188 34.43 -8.91 7.06
CA PRO A 188 34.12 -7.96 8.09
C PRO A 188 33.54 -6.66 7.48
N PHE A 189 32.50 -6.12 8.11
CA PHE A 189 31.97 -4.79 7.84
C PHE A 189 31.91 -3.98 9.13
N GLN A 190 32.48 -2.78 9.10
CA GLN A 190 32.35 -1.83 10.20
C GLN A 190 31.06 -1.01 10.06
N ILE A 191 30.24 -0.99 11.07
CA ILE A 191 29.03 -0.19 11.07
C ILE A 191 29.40 1.27 11.29
N ALA A 192 29.11 2.14 10.33
CA ALA A 192 29.41 3.57 10.35
C ALA A 192 28.16 4.45 10.50
N ALA A 193 26.96 3.92 10.19
CA ALA A 193 25.72 4.65 10.36
C ALA A 193 24.52 3.73 10.68
N VAL A 194 23.46 4.34 11.23
CA VAL A 194 22.13 3.74 11.33
C VAL A 194 21.12 4.71 10.75
N LEU A 195 20.30 4.20 9.81
CA LEU A 195 19.29 4.98 9.11
C LEU A 195 17.91 4.67 9.67
N LYS A 196 17.12 5.70 9.88
CA LYS A 196 15.70 5.56 10.23
C LYS A 196 14.93 4.96 9.07
N GLU A 197 14.03 4.05 9.37
CA GLU A 197 13.18 3.47 8.33
C GLU A 197 12.19 4.49 7.77
N HIS A 198 12.07 4.48 6.44
CA HIS A 198 11.06 5.26 5.75
C HIS A 198 9.92 4.30 5.32
N PRO A 199 8.72 4.43 5.88
CA PRO A 199 7.63 3.47 5.65
C PRO A 199 7.24 3.30 4.18
N GLN A 200 7.27 4.40 3.41
CA GLN A 200 6.92 4.45 1.98
C GLN A 200 8.14 4.46 1.07
N SER A 201 9.23 3.81 1.50
CA SER A 201 10.45 3.79 0.69
C SER A 201 10.34 2.90 -0.53
N TYR A 202 10.82 3.41 -1.66
CA TYR A 202 11.09 2.67 -2.88
C TYR A 202 12.18 1.61 -2.70
N LEU A 203 13.11 1.85 -1.75
CA LEU A 203 14.23 0.98 -1.47
C LEU A 203 13.95 0.08 -0.25
N LYS A 204 14.42 -1.18 -0.36
CA LYS A 204 14.42 -2.15 0.73
C LYS A 204 15.87 -2.55 0.98
N PHE A 205 16.31 -2.43 2.21
CA PHE A 205 17.62 -2.89 2.64
C PHE A 205 17.64 -3.12 4.15
N ASP A 206 18.45 -4.06 4.58
CA ASP A 206 18.84 -4.22 5.98
C ASP A 206 20.20 -3.54 6.22
N MET A 207 21.09 -3.63 5.22
CA MET A 207 22.43 -3.04 5.26
C MET A 207 22.75 -2.38 3.91
N LEU A 208 23.27 -1.15 3.94
CA LEU A 208 23.85 -0.44 2.79
C LEU A 208 25.37 -0.39 2.92
N THR A 209 26.09 -0.63 1.83
CA THR A 209 27.56 -0.48 1.75
C THR A 209 27.98 0.17 0.45
N GLY A 210 29.17 0.72 0.39
CA GLY A 210 29.68 1.43 -0.79
C GLY A 210 29.93 0.47 -1.97
N ILE A 211 29.59 0.95 -3.18
CA ILE A 211 30.13 0.39 -4.44
C ILE A 211 31.52 0.96 -4.61
N GLY A 212 32.54 0.10 -4.65
CA GLY A 212 33.91 0.54 -4.93
C GLY A 212 34.00 1.23 -6.30
N GLN A 213 34.97 2.14 -6.46
CA GLN A 213 35.15 2.91 -7.70
C GLN A 213 35.38 2.01 -8.92
N ASP A 214 36.02 0.86 -8.74
CA ASP A 214 36.31 -0.09 -9.79
C ASP A 214 35.22 -1.13 -10.07
N TYR A 215 34.04 -0.94 -9.49
CA TYR A 215 32.91 -1.85 -9.73
C TYR A 215 32.20 -1.52 -11.03
N TYR A 216 32.44 -2.29 -12.05
CA TYR A 216 31.79 -2.22 -13.36
C TYR A 216 30.70 -3.28 -13.56
N GLY A 217 30.41 -4.07 -12.56
CA GLY A 217 29.29 -5.02 -12.57
C GLY A 217 27.96 -4.33 -12.81
N GLY A 218 26.92 -5.11 -13.10
CA GLY A 218 25.60 -4.56 -13.38
C GLY A 218 24.68 -4.54 -12.17
N GLY A 219 23.60 -3.82 -12.34
CA GLY A 219 22.54 -3.68 -11.34
C GLY A 219 21.48 -2.68 -11.77
N VAL A 220 20.73 -2.19 -10.83
CA VAL A 220 19.77 -1.11 -11.09
C VAL A 220 20.48 0.23 -11.12
N ALA A 221 20.08 1.09 -12.05
CA ALA A 221 20.57 2.46 -12.17
C ALA A 221 19.44 3.48 -12.14
N LEU A 222 19.65 4.52 -11.35
CA LEU A 222 18.81 5.71 -11.32
C LEU A 222 19.65 6.89 -11.82
N LEU A 223 19.01 7.80 -12.54
CA LEU A 223 19.61 9.07 -12.94
C LEU A 223 18.86 10.23 -12.27
N ARG A 224 19.59 11.23 -11.83
CA ARG A 224 19.02 12.52 -11.49
C ARG A 224 19.14 13.42 -12.71
N VAL A 225 18.01 13.96 -13.15
CA VAL A 225 17.90 14.67 -14.42
C VAL A 225 17.46 16.12 -14.22
N SER A 226 17.76 16.93 -15.22
CA SER A 226 17.33 18.33 -15.27
C SER A 226 15.79 18.45 -15.36
N PRO A 227 15.20 19.59 -14.95
CA PRO A 227 13.75 19.81 -15.04
C PRO A 227 13.19 19.77 -16.46
N SER A 228 14.03 19.99 -17.47
CA SER A 228 13.68 19.98 -18.90
C SER A 228 13.87 18.59 -19.56
N PHE A 229 14.13 17.55 -18.78
CA PHE A 229 14.41 16.21 -19.29
C PHE A 229 13.17 15.57 -19.94
N ASP A 230 13.30 15.25 -21.23
CA ASP A 230 12.31 14.47 -21.97
C ASP A 230 12.80 13.02 -22.11
N LYS A 231 12.07 12.08 -21.52
CA LYS A 231 12.42 10.67 -21.47
C LYS A 231 12.56 10.05 -22.86
N GLU A 232 11.64 10.38 -23.78
CA GLU A 232 11.61 9.78 -25.12
C GLU A 232 12.64 10.40 -26.04
N ALA A 233 12.77 11.73 -26.03
CA ALA A 233 13.79 12.44 -26.80
C ALA A 233 15.19 12.01 -26.38
N PHE A 234 15.45 11.87 -25.07
CA PHE A 234 16.73 11.42 -24.56
C PHE A 234 17.03 9.97 -24.93
N ALA A 235 16.04 9.06 -24.85
CA ALA A 235 16.20 7.66 -25.28
C ALA A 235 16.57 7.56 -26.78
N GLN A 236 15.99 8.40 -27.64
CA GLN A 236 16.34 8.47 -29.06
C GLN A 236 17.74 9.02 -29.27
N LYS A 237 18.13 10.08 -28.54
CA LYS A 237 19.45 10.72 -28.61
C LYS A 237 20.56 9.71 -28.29
N ILE A 238 20.49 9.05 -27.15
CA ILE A 238 21.53 8.07 -26.73
C ILE A 238 21.57 6.83 -27.64
N LYS A 239 20.44 6.45 -28.25
CA LYS A 239 20.39 5.40 -29.27
C LYS A 239 21.09 5.84 -30.55
N ALA A 240 20.88 7.07 -31.01
CA ALA A 240 21.54 7.63 -32.19
C ALA A 240 23.06 7.77 -31.98
N ASP A 241 23.49 8.14 -30.77
CA ASP A 241 24.89 8.25 -30.38
C ASP A 241 25.57 6.87 -30.16
N GLY A 242 24.80 5.77 -30.28
CA GLY A 242 25.35 4.41 -30.23
C GLY A 242 25.75 3.96 -28.84
N VAL A 243 25.15 4.46 -27.76
CA VAL A 243 25.40 3.98 -26.39
C VAL A 243 25.06 2.48 -26.30
N PRO A 244 26.02 1.60 -25.98
CA PRO A 244 25.80 0.15 -26.05
C PRO A 244 24.90 -0.33 -24.92
N THR A 245 24.00 -1.25 -25.23
CA THR A 245 23.31 -2.07 -24.24
C THR A 245 24.02 -3.41 -24.00
N LEU A 246 23.55 -4.20 -23.05
CA LEU A 246 24.20 -5.46 -22.66
C LEU A 246 24.43 -6.46 -23.80
N GLN A 247 23.64 -6.42 -24.87
CA GLN A 247 23.73 -7.40 -25.96
C GLN A 247 23.78 -6.80 -27.37
N GLN A 248 23.53 -5.51 -27.52
CA GLN A 248 23.46 -4.91 -28.84
C GLN A 248 24.21 -3.57 -28.86
N GLU A 249 25.06 -3.38 -29.85
CA GLU A 249 25.66 -2.08 -30.11
C GLU A 249 24.64 -0.95 -30.35
N LYS A 250 23.38 -1.30 -30.58
CA LYS A 250 22.25 -0.36 -30.87
C LYS A 250 20.97 -0.71 -30.10
N GLY A 251 21.09 -1.22 -28.87
CA GLY A 251 19.92 -1.48 -28.01
C GLY A 251 19.19 -0.20 -27.60
N ARG A 252 17.99 -0.37 -27.05
CA ARG A 252 17.17 0.75 -26.60
C ARG A 252 17.16 0.83 -25.08
N TYR A 253 17.34 2.05 -24.56
CA TYR A 253 17.09 2.39 -23.17
C TYR A 253 15.68 2.95 -22.98
N TYR A 254 15.14 2.74 -21.80
CA TYR A 254 13.84 3.25 -21.36
C TYR A 254 14.01 3.96 -20.04
N PHE A 255 13.31 5.08 -19.86
CA PHE A 255 13.37 5.88 -18.66
C PHE A 255 11.97 5.97 -18.04
N TYR A 256 11.88 5.68 -16.76
CA TYR A 256 10.63 5.69 -16.00
C TYR A 256 10.78 6.60 -14.79
N SER A 257 9.73 7.31 -14.37
CA SER A 257 9.70 7.91 -13.04
C SER A 257 9.75 6.82 -11.97
N LEU A 258 10.08 7.17 -10.73
CA LEU A 258 10.07 6.21 -9.62
C LEU A 258 8.71 5.52 -9.49
N GLN A 259 7.62 6.28 -9.63
CA GLN A 259 6.27 5.74 -9.56
C GLN A 259 5.93 4.79 -10.72
N GLU A 260 6.31 5.14 -11.96
CA GLU A 260 6.13 4.24 -13.11
C GLU A 260 6.93 2.96 -12.93
N SER A 261 8.21 3.05 -12.50
CA SER A 261 9.08 1.88 -12.30
C SER A 261 8.60 0.97 -11.18
N TYR A 262 7.93 1.53 -10.15
CA TYR A 262 7.35 0.77 -9.06
C TYR A 262 6.27 -0.23 -9.53
N PHE A 263 5.53 0.13 -10.58
CA PHE A 263 4.50 -0.70 -11.20
C PHE A 263 4.97 -1.48 -12.43
N GLN A 264 6.24 -1.32 -12.84
CA GLN A 264 6.79 -2.11 -13.93
C GLN A 264 7.13 -3.54 -13.45
N HIS A 265 6.83 -4.50 -14.30
CA HIS A 265 7.15 -5.89 -14.04
C HIS A 265 8.25 -6.37 -15.00
N TYR A 266 9.31 -6.92 -14.43
CA TYR A 266 10.43 -7.53 -15.16
C TYR A 266 10.44 -9.03 -14.81
N PRO A 267 9.84 -9.90 -15.66
CA PRO A 267 9.54 -11.28 -15.29
C PRO A 267 10.75 -12.15 -14.95
N GLN A 268 11.92 -11.77 -15.44
CA GLN A 268 13.15 -12.56 -15.32
C GLN A 268 14.13 -12.02 -14.26
N GLU A 269 13.77 -10.96 -13.56
CA GLU A 269 14.65 -10.31 -12.61
C GLU A 269 14.06 -10.32 -11.19
N SER A 270 14.77 -10.96 -10.28
CA SER A 270 14.51 -10.82 -8.85
C SER A 270 15.42 -9.74 -8.28
N ILE A 271 14.88 -8.55 -8.05
CA ILE A 271 15.61 -7.43 -7.46
C ILE A 271 15.05 -7.19 -6.06
N PRO A 272 15.66 -7.78 -5.02
CA PRO A 272 15.08 -7.77 -3.67
C PRO A 272 15.11 -6.38 -3.01
N TYR A 273 16.03 -5.50 -3.46
CA TYR A 273 16.24 -4.17 -2.87
C TYR A 273 15.35 -3.07 -3.46
N ILE A 274 14.57 -3.35 -4.50
CA ILE A 274 13.57 -2.42 -5.06
C ILE A 274 12.18 -2.88 -4.66
N ALA A 275 11.41 -1.98 -4.04
CA ALA A 275 10.00 -2.22 -3.79
C ALA A 275 9.23 -2.18 -5.11
N ARG A 276 8.36 -3.15 -5.33
CA ARG A 276 7.50 -3.23 -6.52
C ARG A 276 6.10 -3.66 -6.15
N SER A 277 5.14 -3.16 -6.89
CA SER A 277 3.72 -3.52 -6.76
C SER A 277 3.10 -3.76 -8.14
N GLN A 278 1.91 -4.33 -8.15
CA GLN A 278 1.16 -4.58 -9.38
C GLN A 278 -0.07 -3.69 -9.43
N GLN A 279 -0.26 -2.95 -10.51
CA GLN A 279 -1.46 -2.11 -10.71
C GLN A 279 -2.76 -2.93 -10.63
N SER A 280 -2.73 -4.19 -11.10
CA SER A 280 -3.87 -5.11 -10.98
C SER A 280 -4.28 -5.37 -9.54
N LEU A 281 -3.31 -5.47 -8.61
CA LEU A 281 -3.57 -5.66 -7.19
C LEU A 281 -4.30 -4.45 -6.59
N LEU A 282 -3.89 -3.24 -6.99
CA LEU A 282 -4.55 -2.00 -6.54
C LEU A 282 -5.97 -1.89 -7.08
N LEU A 283 -6.17 -2.24 -8.36
CA LEU A 283 -7.50 -2.25 -8.96
C LEU A 283 -8.43 -3.25 -8.25
N ILE A 284 -7.94 -4.47 -7.99
CA ILE A 284 -8.67 -5.49 -7.22
C ILE A 284 -8.99 -4.97 -5.82
N GLY A 285 -8.03 -4.35 -5.15
CA GLY A 285 -8.23 -3.73 -3.82
C GLY A 285 -9.31 -2.65 -3.84
N LEU A 286 -9.29 -1.76 -4.83
CA LEU A 286 -10.28 -0.68 -4.98
C LEU A 286 -11.69 -1.24 -5.28
N ILE A 287 -11.79 -2.21 -6.19
CA ILE A 287 -13.06 -2.87 -6.51
C ILE A 287 -13.60 -3.59 -5.26
N SER A 288 -12.75 -4.31 -4.54
CA SER A 288 -13.13 -4.99 -3.29
C SER A 288 -13.61 -4.01 -2.22
N ALA A 289 -12.93 -2.88 -2.05
CA ALA A 289 -13.34 -1.82 -1.14
C ALA A 289 -14.73 -1.28 -1.49
N LEU A 290 -14.98 -1.02 -2.78
CA LEU A 290 -16.28 -0.55 -3.27
C LEU A 290 -17.39 -1.58 -3.04
N LEU A 291 -17.12 -2.86 -3.32
CA LEU A 291 -18.09 -3.94 -3.11
C LEU A 291 -18.43 -4.12 -1.62
N ILE A 292 -17.43 -4.11 -0.73
CA ILE A 292 -17.65 -4.20 0.72
C ILE A 292 -18.50 -3.02 1.20
N LEU A 293 -18.19 -1.81 0.71
CA LEU A 293 -18.96 -0.62 1.04
C LEU A 293 -20.41 -0.71 0.58
N LEU A 294 -20.65 -1.18 -0.64
CA LEU A 294 -22.01 -1.39 -1.18
C LEU A 294 -22.78 -2.42 -0.35
N ILE A 295 -22.14 -3.51 0.09
CA ILE A 295 -22.75 -4.51 0.97
C ILE A 295 -23.12 -3.86 2.32
N ALA A 296 -22.20 -3.13 2.93
CA ALA A 296 -22.42 -2.46 4.21
C ALA A 296 -23.57 -1.44 4.12
N CYS A 297 -23.60 -0.61 3.05
CA CYS A 297 -24.69 0.32 2.76
C CYS A 297 -26.03 -0.39 2.58
N SER A 298 -26.07 -1.43 1.75
CA SER A 298 -27.30 -2.20 1.50
C SER A 298 -27.84 -2.80 2.79
N ASN A 299 -26.97 -3.40 3.60
CA ASN A 299 -27.35 -3.96 4.89
C ASN A 299 -27.90 -2.90 5.83
N TYR A 300 -27.21 -1.75 5.93
CA TYR A 300 -27.68 -0.61 6.72
C TYR A 300 -29.04 -0.09 6.25
N ILE A 301 -29.25 0.08 4.95
CA ILE A 301 -30.51 0.53 4.37
C ILE A 301 -31.64 -0.46 4.69
N ASN A 302 -31.39 -1.77 4.53
CA ASN A 302 -32.38 -2.82 4.81
C ASN A 302 -32.79 -2.82 6.29
N LEU A 303 -31.84 -2.75 7.21
CA LEU A 303 -32.11 -2.72 8.66
C LEU A 303 -32.81 -1.43 9.07
N SER A 304 -32.37 -0.28 8.58
CA SER A 304 -32.98 1.02 8.88
C SER A 304 -34.38 1.11 8.32
N PHE A 305 -34.62 0.58 7.12
CA PHE A 305 -35.98 0.52 6.54
C PHE A 305 -36.93 -0.35 7.39
N SER A 306 -36.47 -1.52 7.83
CA SER A 306 -37.25 -2.40 8.74
C SER A 306 -37.60 -1.70 10.05
N ARG A 307 -36.69 -0.91 10.62
CA ARG A 307 -36.89 -0.12 11.82
C ARG A 307 -37.93 0.98 11.60
N ILE A 308 -37.88 1.70 10.47
CA ILE A 308 -38.82 2.77 10.13
C ILE A 308 -40.22 2.21 9.95
N LEU A 309 -40.41 1.06 9.34
CA LEU A 309 -41.70 0.41 9.21
C LEU A 309 -42.37 0.13 10.57
N GLN A 310 -41.57 -0.23 11.58
CA GLN A 310 -42.08 -0.39 12.95
C GLN A 310 -42.48 0.94 13.63
N GLN A 311 -41.92 2.05 13.18
CA GLN A 311 -42.16 3.39 13.73
C GLN A 311 -43.18 4.20 12.93
N ILE A 312 -43.72 3.65 11.86
CA ILE A 312 -44.60 4.39 10.93
C ILE A 312 -45.82 4.99 11.62
N ARG A 313 -46.37 4.32 12.67
CA ARG A 313 -47.45 4.85 13.49
C ARG A 313 -47.08 6.15 14.21
N ILE A 314 -45.83 6.22 14.71
CA ILE A 314 -45.31 7.40 15.41
C ILE A 314 -45.11 8.54 14.43
N ILE A 315 -44.59 8.28 13.26
CA ILE A 315 -44.38 9.24 12.17
C ILE A 315 -45.72 9.81 11.73
N HIS A 316 -46.75 8.95 11.58
CA HIS A 316 -48.11 9.39 11.26
C HIS A 316 -48.72 10.26 12.36
N THR A 317 -48.59 9.88 13.64
CA THR A 317 -49.04 10.71 14.77
C THR A 317 -48.33 12.06 14.80
N GLN A 318 -47.03 12.13 14.54
CA GLN A 318 -46.27 13.39 14.46
C GLN A 318 -46.82 14.30 13.35
N LYS A 319 -47.18 13.72 12.18
CA LYS A 319 -47.76 14.47 11.06
C LYS A 319 -49.17 15.02 11.43
N LEU A 320 -49.97 14.21 12.10
CA LEU A 320 -51.28 14.65 12.60
C LEU A 320 -51.17 15.76 13.63
N MET A 321 -50.09 15.78 14.41
CA MET A 321 -49.80 16.87 15.37
C MET A 321 -49.14 18.09 14.72
N GLY A 322 -49.04 18.15 13.38
CA GLY A 322 -48.54 19.31 12.65
C GLY A 322 -47.03 19.30 12.36
N ALA A 323 -46.31 18.17 12.52
CA ALA A 323 -44.90 18.09 12.13
C ALA A 323 -44.76 18.29 10.62
N THR A 324 -43.84 19.18 10.24
CA THR A 324 -43.51 19.46 8.84
C THR A 324 -42.70 18.37 8.21
N GLN A 325 -42.74 18.25 6.88
CA GLN A 325 -41.87 17.29 6.14
C GLN A 325 -40.38 17.56 6.36
N ALA A 326 -39.98 18.82 6.50
CA ALA A 326 -38.61 19.22 6.77
C ALA A 326 -38.11 18.71 8.13
N GLU A 327 -38.97 18.75 9.16
CA GLU A 327 -38.63 18.26 10.49
C GLU A 327 -38.46 16.73 10.51
N MET A 328 -39.32 16.02 9.80
CA MET A 328 -39.20 14.55 9.65
C MET A 328 -37.93 14.17 8.89
N ASN A 329 -37.60 14.88 7.81
CA ASN A 329 -36.38 14.67 7.04
C ASN A 329 -35.12 14.95 7.88
N TYR A 330 -35.15 16.04 8.67
CA TYR A 330 -34.06 16.37 9.59
C TYR A 330 -33.86 15.28 10.65
N GLN A 331 -34.93 14.74 11.22
CA GLN A 331 -34.87 13.66 12.20
C GLN A 331 -34.26 12.40 11.59
N LEU A 332 -34.61 12.01 10.37
CA LEU A 332 -34.05 10.88 9.65
C LEU A 332 -32.56 11.08 9.31
N PHE A 333 -32.24 12.27 8.82
CA PHE A 333 -30.85 12.63 8.56
C PHE A 333 -30.00 12.55 9.83
N LEU A 334 -30.51 13.10 10.94
CA LEU A 334 -29.82 13.07 12.22
C LEU A 334 -29.60 11.63 12.73
N ASP A 335 -30.65 10.79 12.62
CA ASP A 335 -30.51 9.35 12.98
C ASP A 335 -29.45 8.64 12.15
N THR A 336 -29.45 8.85 10.83
CA THR A 336 -28.45 8.29 9.93
C THR A 336 -27.05 8.81 10.23
N PHE A 337 -26.90 10.12 10.40
CA PHE A 337 -25.63 10.77 10.68
C PHE A 337 -25.01 10.29 11.99
N LEU A 338 -25.83 10.18 13.06
CA LEU A 338 -25.34 9.65 14.34
C LEU A 338 -24.96 8.18 14.25
N THR A 339 -25.75 7.36 13.54
CA THR A 339 -25.46 5.94 13.33
C THR A 339 -24.15 5.77 12.59
N VAL A 340 -23.94 6.49 11.48
CA VAL A 340 -22.71 6.46 10.67
C VAL A 340 -21.53 7.01 11.48
N GLY A 341 -21.72 8.10 12.23
CA GLY A 341 -20.67 8.69 13.07
C GLY A 341 -20.15 7.72 14.14
N ILE A 342 -21.05 7.04 14.86
CA ILE A 342 -20.67 6.04 15.86
C ILE A 342 -20.02 4.82 15.19
N ALA A 343 -20.57 4.35 14.07
CA ALA A 343 -20.00 3.25 13.30
C ALA A 343 -18.60 3.60 12.81
N PHE A 344 -18.37 4.84 12.40
CA PHE A 344 -17.05 5.31 12.01
C PHE A 344 -16.04 5.31 13.18
N LEU A 345 -16.42 5.86 14.34
CA LEU A 345 -15.55 5.82 15.52
C LEU A 345 -15.19 4.39 15.91
N LEU A 346 -16.18 3.49 15.88
CA LEU A 346 -15.94 2.07 16.13
C LEU A 346 -15.07 1.44 15.05
N SER A 347 -15.21 1.86 13.78
CA SER A 347 -14.40 1.36 12.67
C SER A 347 -12.91 1.71 12.81
N LEU A 348 -12.57 2.85 13.42
CA LEU A 348 -11.18 3.22 13.70
C LEU A 348 -10.55 2.27 14.74
N LEU A 349 -11.30 1.88 15.77
CA LEU A 349 -10.84 0.90 16.76
C LEU A 349 -10.62 -0.46 16.10
N ILE A 350 -11.59 -0.93 15.31
CA ILE A 350 -11.47 -2.20 14.56
C ILE A 350 -10.30 -2.16 13.59
N ALA A 351 -10.12 -1.05 12.85
CA ALA A 351 -9.01 -0.89 11.92
C ALA A 351 -7.66 -0.92 12.65
N HIS A 352 -7.55 -0.26 13.82
CA HIS A 352 -6.33 -0.29 14.63
C HIS A 352 -5.91 -1.72 14.98
N ASP A 353 -6.84 -2.54 15.45
CA ASP A 353 -6.56 -3.93 15.81
C ASP A 353 -6.26 -4.82 14.59
N LEU A 354 -6.83 -4.49 13.42
CA LEU A 354 -6.60 -5.23 12.17
C LEU A 354 -5.31 -4.83 11.44
N ILE A 355 -4.74 -3.63 11.66
CA ILE A 355 -3.53 -3.16 10.99
C ILE A 355 -2.37 -4.17 11.05
N PRO A 356 -2.01 -4.78 12.21
CA PRO A 356 -0.89 -5.72 12.25
C PRO A 356 -1.11 -6.95 11.36
N VAL A 357 -2.34 -7.47 11.33
CA VAL A 357 -2.72 -8.61 10.49
C VAL A 357 -2.70 -8.21 9.02
N PHE A 358 -3.26 -7.06 8.70
CA PHE A 358 -3.30 -6.50 7.34
C PHE A 358 -1.89 -6.27 6.78
N ASN A 359 -1.01 -5.63 7.55
CA ASN A 359 0.38 -5.39 7.17
C ASN A 359 1.16 -6.70 6.93
N ARG A 360 0.89 -7.75 7.71
CA ARG A 360 1.50 -9.06 7.50
C ARG A 360 1.08 -9.69 6.18
N ILE A 361 -0.19 -9.55 5.79
CA ILE A 361 -0.72 -10.12 4.54
C ILE A 361 -0.26 -9.34 3.32
N MET A 362 -0.31 -8.01 3.41
CA MET A 362 -0.03 -7.12 2.27
C MET A 362 1.43 -6.67 2.20
N SER A 363 2.31 -7.16 3.09
CA SER A 363 3.70 -6.70 3.24
C SER A 363 3.81 -5.17 3.35
N GLY A 364 2.74 -4.51 3.78
CA GLY A 364 2.64 -3.06 3.94
C GLY A 364 3.16 -2.61 5.31
N ARG A 365 3.35 -1.30 5.46
CA ARG A 365 3.74 -0.64 6.73
C ARG A 365 2.76 0.46 7.09
N ILE A 366 1.46 0.20 6.92
CA ILE A 366 0.42 1.15 7.30
C ILE A 366 0.41 1.29 8.82
N THR A 367 0.39 2.53 9.30
CA THR A 367 0.28 2.86 10.72
C THR A 367 -1.06 3.54 11.00
N THR A 368 -1.51 3.55 12.26
CA THR A 368 -2.75 4.24 12.64
C THR A 368 -2.70 5.74 12.29
N GLY A 369 -1.53 6.37 12.39
CA GLY A 369 -1.33 7.77 12.00
C GLY A 369 -1.58 8.05 10.52
N PHE A 370 -1.49 7.03 9.67
CA PHE A 370 -1.76 7.16 8.23
C PHE A 370 -3.21 7.60 7.93
N PHE A 371 -4.19 7.21 8.77
CA PHE A 371 -5.59 7.66 8.61
C PHE A 371 -5.79 9.16 8.88
N LEU A 372 -4.86 9.79 9.59
CA LEU A 372 -4.86 11.23 9.85
C LEU A 372 -4.02 12.02 8.82
N ASN A 373 -3.44 11.34 7.85
CA ASN A 373 -2.67 11.99 6.79
C ASN A 373 -3.57 12.92 5.98
N ARG A 374 -3.00 14.07 5.56
CA ARG A 374 -3.67 15.11 4.77
C ARG A 374 -4.34 14.58 3.50
N GLN A 375 -3.82 13.51 2.91
CA GLN A 375 -4.36 12.90 1.69
C GLN A 375 -5.49 11.91 1.97
N VAL A 376 -5.42 11.18 3.08
CA VAL A 376 -6.37 10.12 3.45
C VAL A 376 -7.61 10.69 4.14
N LEU A 377 -7.42 11.66 5.02
CA LEU A 377 -8.50 12.25 5.83
C LEU A 377 -9.67 12.82 4.99
N PRO A 378 -9.44 13.59 3.91
CA PRO A 378 -10.55 14.09 3.06
C PRO A 378 -11.34 12.97 2.39
N VAL A 379 -10.67 11.88 1.97
CA VAL A 379 -11.33 10.71 1.36
C VAL A 379 -12.24 10.04 2.38
N ILE A 380 -11.76 9.83 3.58
CA ILE A 380 -12.55 9.26 4.69
C ILE A 380 -13.75 10.16 5.04
N CYS A 381 -13.55 11.47 5.17
CA CYS A 381 -14.62 12.41 5.46
C CYS A 381 -15.68 12.43 4.33
N GLY A 382 -15.24 12.41 3.07
CA GLY A 382 -16.12 12.32 1.91
C GLY A 382 -16.96 11.02 1.93
N LEU A 383 -16.32 9.91 2.28
CA LEU A 383 -16.98 8.61 2.41
C LEU A 383 -18.05 8.60 3.51
N ILE A 384 -17.78 9.20 4.67
CA ILE A 384 -18.76 9.37 5.76
C ILE A 384 -19.95 10.22 5.31
N LEU A 385 -19.69 11.32 4.60
CA LEU A 385 -20.75 12.18 4.08
C LEU A 385 -21.65 11.42 3.09
N ILE A 386 -21.05 10.69 2.14
CA ILE A 386 -21.79 9.88 1.16
C ILE A 386 -22.64 8.82 1.88
N LEU A 387 -22.05 8.11 2.84
CA LEU A 387 -22.75 7.08 3.64
C LEU A 387 -23.88 7.65 4.51
N SER A 388 -23.80 8.90 4.90
CA SER A 388 -24.85 9.57 5.69
C SER A 388 -25.96 10.11 4.80
N VAL A 389 -25.61 10.78 3.69
CA VAL A 389 -26.56 11.50 2.84
C VAL A 389 -27.39 10.55 1.95
N ILE A 390 -26.74 9.56 1.31
CA ILE A 390 -27.43 8.67 0.37
C ILE A 390 -28.58 7.87 1.04
N PRO A 391 -28.36 7.15 2.16
CA PRO A 391 -29.45 6.45 2.85
C PRO A 391 -30.54 7.40 3.39
N ALA A 392 -30.12 8.54 3.94
CA ALA A 392 -31.09 9.53 4.45
C ALA A 392 -32.00 10.06 3.35
N CYS A 393 -31.44 10.46 2.20
CA CYS A 393 -32.23 10.91 1.05
C CYS A 393 -33.13 9.80 0.49
N TYR A 394 -32.60 8.57 0.39
CA TYR A 394 -33.42 7.44 -0.06
C TYR A 394 -34.62 7.19 0.87
N MET A 395 -34.39 7.17 2.18
CA MET A 395 -35.46 6.96 3.18
C MET A 395 -36.47 8.12 3.21
N SER A 396 -35.98 9.36 3.17
CA SER A 396 -36.84 10.55 3.12
C SER A 396 -37.84 10.48 1.95
N ARG A 397 -37.35 10.23 0.73
CA ARG A 397 -38.21 10.09 -0.45
C ARG A 397 -39.23 8.95 -0.33
N LYS A 398 -38.86 7.85 0.34
CA LYS A 398 -39.76 6.72 0.55
C LYS A 398 -40.85 7.04 1.56
N ILE A 399 -40.53 7.75 2.66
CA ILE A 399 -41.48 8.13 3.70
C ILE A 399 -42.47 9.18 3.21
N THR A 400 -42.01 10.17 2.42
CA THR A 400 -42.88 11.20 1.85
C THR A 400 -43.98 10.58 0.99
N ASN A 401 -43.64 9.57 0.20
CA ASN A 401 -44.62 8.88 -0.67
C ASN A 401 -45.59 7.96 0.10
N LEU A 402 -45.40 7.77 1.42
CA LEU A 402 -46.22 6.88 2.25
C LEU A 402 -47.40 7.60 2.95
N THR A 403 -47.46 8.93 2.88
CA THR A 403 -48.23 9.68 3.85
C THR A 403 -49.69 10.00 3.44
N ASP A 404 -50.12 9.91 2.19
CA ASP A 404 -51.41 10.54 1.85
C ASP A 404 -52.57 9.65 1.43
N SER A 405 -52.42 8.43 1.05
CA SER A 405 -53.59 7.56 0.79
C SER A 405 -53.31 6.05 0.81
N ASN A 406 -52.04 5.64 0.88
CA ASN A 406 -51.66 4.26 0.59
C ASN A 406 -51.09 3.48 1.80
N TYR A 407 -51.38 3.93 3.03
CA TYR A 407 -50.93 3.27 4.26
C TYR A 407 -51.24 1.77 4.28
N ARG A 408 -52.49 1.38 3.93
CA ARG A 408 -52.92 -0.02 3.84
C ARG A 408 -52.32 -0.75 2.66
N LEU A 409 -52.23 -0.10 1.49
CA LEU A 409 -51.66 -0.69 0.26
C LEU A 409 -50.14 -0.91 0.38
N PHE A 410 -49.46 -0.17 1.25
CA PHE A 410 -48.05 -0.32 1.47
C PHE A 410 -47.68 -1.66 2.17
N PHE A 411 -48.52 -2.13 3.07
CA PHE A 411 -48.38 -3.42 3.73
C PHE A 411 -48.76 -4.59 2.84
N THR A 412 -49.61 -4.41 1.83
CA THR A 412 -50.08 -5.47 0.94
C THR A 412 -49.41 -5.50 -0.43
N GLY A 413 -48.58 -4.51 -0.75
CA GLY A 413 -48.02 -4.33 -2.11
C GLY A 413 -46.78 -5.20 -2.40
N ASN A 414 -46.94 -6.14 -3.33
CA ASN A 414 -45.89 -7.03 -3.83
C ASN A 414 -44.62 -6.35 -4.42
N LYS A 415 -44.75 -5.12 -4.96
CA LYS A 415 -43.64 -4.38 -5.61
C LYS A 415 -42.52 -3.97 -4.64
N LYS A 416 -42.80 -3.71 -3.37
CA LYS A 416 -41.83 -3.22 -2.38
C LYS A 416 -41.00 -4.32 -1.77
N ARG A 417 -41.61 -5.49 -1.59
CA ARG A 417 -40.90 -6.69 -1.19
C ARG A 417 -39.80 -7.05 -2.22
N LYS A 418 -40.06 -6.79 -3.51
CA LYS A 418 -39.13 -7.06 -4.61
C LYS A 418 -37.83 -6.26 -4.53
N ILE A 419 -37.84 -4.97 -4.18
CA ILE A 419 -36.64 -4.13 -4.13
C ILE A 419 -35.72 -4.53 -2.96
N VAL A 420 -36.30 -4.70 -1.76
CA VAL A 420 -35.54 -5.16 -0.58
C VAL A 420 -34.98 -6.57 -0.83
N THR A 421 -35.80 -7.44 -1.43
CA THR A 421 -35.35 -8.79 -1.81
C THR A 421 -34.25 -8.74 -2.87
N ALA A 422 -34.38 -7.88 -3.89
CA ALA A 422 -33.35 -7.73 -4.93
C ALA A 422 -32.01 -7.24 -4.35
N LEU A 423 -32.04 -6.24 -3.46
CA LEU A 423 -30.85 -5.76 -2.74
C LEU A 423 -30.20 -6.87 -1.90
N SER A 424 -31.04 -7.64 -1.17
CA SER A 424 -30.54 -8.76 -0.36
C SER A 424 -29.94 -9.88 -1.24
N VAL A 425 -30.59 -10.21 -2.35
CA VAL A 425 -30.07 -11.21 -3.31
C VAL A 425 -28.76 -10.75 -3.91
N MET A 426 -28.66 -9.48 -4.36
CA MET A 426 -27.42 -8.90 -4.86
C MET A 426 -26.29 -8.96 -3.80
N GLN A 427 -26.61 -8.63 -2.54
CA GLN A 427 -25.65 -8.73 -1.43
C GLN A 427 -25.15 -10.15 -1.25
N TYR A 428 -26.04 -11.18 -1.27
CA TYR A 428 -25.62 -12.57 -1.17
C TYR A 428 -24.75 -13.01 -2.34
N ILE A 429 -25.09 -12.63 -3.57
CA ILE A 429 -24.28 -12.93 -4.77
C ILE A 429 -22.86 -12.38 -4.60
N ILE A 430 -22.74 -11.10 -4.22
CA ILE A 430 -21.43 -10.46 -4.03
C ILE A 430 -20.65 -11.14 -2.90
N SER A 431 -21.31 -11.41 -1.75
CA SER A 431 -20.68 -12.06 -0.59
C SER A 431 -20.17 -13.46 -0.93
N ILE A 432 -20.97 -14.27 -1.62
CA ILE A 432 -20.57 -15.60 -2.08
C ILE A 432 -19.42 -15.51 -3.07
N GLY A 433 -19.47 -14.57 -4.03
CA GLY A 433 -18.39 -14.34 -4.98
C GLY A 433 -17.07 -13.99 -4.30
N LEU A 434 -17.09 -13.11 -3.28
CA LEU A 434 -15.90 -12.74 -2.49
C LEU A 434 -15.35 -13.94 -1.71
N VAL A 435 -16.22 -14.76 -1.11
CA VAL A 435 -15.78 -15.97 -0.39
C VAL A 435 -15.13 -16.98 -1.34
N ILE A 436 -15.74 -17.24 -2.49
CA ILE A 436 -15.18 -18.13 -3.52
C ILE A 436 -13.83 -17.61 -4.00
N GLY A 437 -13.74 -16.30 -4.33
CA GLY A 437 -12.49 -15.67 -4.74
C GLY A 437 -11.39 -15.81 -3.69
N THR A 438 -11.70 -15.55 -2.42
CA THR A 438 -10.74 -15.68 -1.31
C THR A 438 -10.27 -17.13 -1.13
N LEU A 439 -11.17 -18.11 -1.19
CA LEU A 439 -10.82 -19.53 -1.09
C LEU A 439 -9.97 -19.99 -2.26
N THR A 440 -10.25 -19.50 -3.47
CA THR A 440 -9.46 -19.79 -4.68
C THR A 440 -8.03 -19.27 -4.55
N ILE A 441 -7.86 -18.00 -4.14
CA ILE A 441 -6.55 -17.40 -3.90
C ILE A 441 -5.80 -18.15 -2.80
N TYR A 442 -6.46 -18.47 -1.70
CA TYR A 442 -5.85 -19.26 -0.62
C TYR A 442 -5.37 -20.63 -1.11
N ALA A 443 -6.19 -21.34 -1.89
CA ALA A 443 -5.81 -22.63 -2.47
C ALA A 443 -4.61 -22.53 -3.41
N GLN A 444 -4.57 -21.47 -4.26
CA GLN A 444 -3.44 -21.21 -5.16
C GLN A 444 -2.14 -20.92 -4.37
N LEU A 445 -2.20 -20.08 -3.34
CA LEU A 445 -1.04 -19.78 -2.48
C LEU A 445 -0.51 -21.03 -1.80
N ARG A 446 -1.40 -21.88 -1.27
CA ARG A 446 -1.01 -23.14 -0.63
C ARG A 446 -0.35 -24.13 -1.59
N LEU A 447 -0.82 -24.18 -2.84
CA LEU A 447 -0.22 -25.00 -3.88
C LEU A 447 1.18 -24.48 -4.28
N THR A 448 1.36 -23.17 -4.37
CA THR A 448 2.65 -22.55 -4.70
C THR A 448 3.67 -22.76 -3.59
N GLN A 449 3.28 -22.62 -2.33
CA GLN A 449 4.14 -22.91 -1.17
C GLN A 449 4.58 -24.39 -1.14
N LYS A 450 3.66 -25.32 -1.38
CA LYS A 450 3.96 -26.75 -1.45
C LYS A 450 4.95 -27.11 -2.58
N LYS A 451 4.83 -26.45 -3.75
CA LYS A 451 5.80 -26.59 -4.85
C LYS A 451 7.16 -26.02 -4.47
N GLY A 452 7.22 -24.85 -3.80
CA GLY A 452 8.47 -24.25 -3.34
C GLY A 452 9.20 -25.10 -2.31
N GLU A 453 8.48 -25.79 -1.39
CA GLU A 453 9.08 -26.72 -0.46
C GLU A 453 9.61 -27.99 -1.15
N CYS A 454 8.95 -28.45 -2.22
CA CYS A 454 9.39 -29.62 -3.00
C CYS A 454 10.70 -29.34 -3.76
N TYR A 455 10.90 -28.10 -4.28
CA TYR A 455 12.15 -27.68 -4.92
C TYR A 455 13.31 -27.39 -3.94
N ARG A 456 13.01 -27.17 -2.64
CA ARG A 456 14.03 -26.94 -1.61
C ARG A 456 14.57 -28.25 -1.03
N ASN A 457 13.87 -29.35 -1.24
CA ASN A 457 14.23 -30.70 -0.75
C ASN A 457 14.77 -31.62 -1.86
N LEU A 458 14.97 -31.13 -3.07
CA LEU A 458 15.72 -31.72 -4.18
C LEU A 458 17.07 -31.03 -4.35
#